data_080b5f19493bc48df320ce4d2dfcf4c1
#
_entry.id   080b5f19493bc48df320ce4d2dfcf4c1
#
_cell.length_a   1.000
_cell.length_b   1.000
_cell.length_c   1.000
_cell.angle_alpha   90.00
_cell.angle_beta   90.00
_cell.angle_gamma   90.00
#
_symmetry.space_group_name_H-M   'P 1'
#
loop_
_entity.id
_entity.type
_entity.pdbx_description
1 polymer ?
#
loop_
_entity_poly.entity_id
_entity_poly.type
_entity_poly.pdbx_seq_one_letter_code
_entity_poly.pdbx_strand_id
1 'polypeptide(L)'
;GSEMCIRDRSTSPPVVREQKPFELPPKNDNNRRAYAYLLNKRGINREVLNVFFYTGLIYESADYHNAVFVGKNPEGVAVHAHKRGTGSESTFKGNVDSSDPRYSFHWIGRSNRVYLFEAPIDMLSFISLHKENWRRHSYAAACCVGDQVLFQMLKANPNIDTVCLCMDNDTAGQAANKRICLLYTSPSPRD
;
A
#
# COMPACT_ATOMS: atom_id res chain seq x y z
N GLY A 1 5.25 24.11 -56.13
CA GLY A 1 4.72 24.72 -54.92
C GLY A 1 4.04 23.64 -54.08
N SER A 2 4.68 23.21 -52.98
CA SER A 2 4.09 22.28 -52.02
C SER A 2 3.60 23.11 -50.84
N GLU A 3 2.29 23.23 -50.69
CA GLU A 3 1.68 23.81 -49.47
C GLU A 3 1.64 22.77 -48.38
N MET A 4 2.39 23.02 -47.32
CA MET A 4 2.42 22.22 -46.10
C MET A 4 1.34 22.70 -45.13
N CYS A 5 0.22 21.95 -45.04
CA CYS A 5 -0.84 22.23 -44.08
C CYS A 5 -0.34 21.99 -42.68
N ILE A 6 -0.08 23.02 -41.91
CA ILE A 6 0.12 22.98 -40.47
C ILE A 6 -1.24 22.72 -39.84
N ARG A 7 -1.48 21.50 -39.35
CA ARG A 7 -2.64 21.20 -38.51
C ARG A 7 -2.45 21.85 -37.15
N ASP A 8 -3.27 22.83 -36.90
CA ASP A 8 -3.43 23.52 -35.64
C ASP A 8 -3.80 22.48 -34.58
N ARG A 9 -2.88 22.21 -33.65
CA ARG A 9 -3.19 21.42 -32.46
C ARG A 9 -3.92 22.35 -31.50
N SER A 10 -5.25 22.25 -31.48
CA SER A 10 -6.06 22.84 -30.46
C SER A 10 -5.64 22.24 -29.09
N THR A 11 -4.80 22.94 -28.38
CA THR A 11 -4.49 22.66 -26.97
C THR A 11 -5.71 23.08 -26.15
N SER A 12 -6.59 22.12 -25.89
CA SER A 12 -7.60 22.30 -24.85
C SER A 12 -6.88 22.57 -23.52
N PRO A 13 -7.30 23.57 -22.74
CA PRO A 13 -6.69 23.83 -21.45
C PRO A 13 -6.82 22.59 -20.56
N PRO A 14 -5.83 22.29 -19.70
CA PRO A 14 -5.89 21.15 -18.81
C PRO A 14 -7.15 21.31 -17.93
N VAL A 15 -8.03 20.32 -17.98
CA VAL A 15 -9.19 20.27 -17.09
C VAL A 15 -8.63 20.12 -15.69
N VAL A 16 -8.66 21.18 -14.90
CA VAL A 16 -8.35 21.14 -13.47
C VAL A 16 -9.46 20.32 -12.82
N ARG A 17 -9.18 19.01 -12.63
CA ARG A 17 -10.07 18.17 -11.83
C ARG A 17 -9.91 18.62 -10.39
N GLU A 18 -10.96 19.18 -9.81
CA GLU A 18 -11.03 19.43 -8.37
C GLU A 18 -10.68 18.11 -7.67
N GLN A 19 -9.59 18.11 -6.91
CA GLN A 19 -9.21 16.95 -6.12
C GLN A 19 -10.23 16.79 -5.01
N LYS A 20 -11.03 15.74 -5.09
CA LYS A 20 -11.94 15.37 -4.01
C LYS A 20 -11.13 15.09 -2.74
N PRO A 21 -11.62 15.48 -1.55
CA PRO A 21 -10.97 15.11 -0.31
C PRO A 21 -10.91 13.58 -0.17
N PHE A 22 -9.90 13.08 0.57
CA PHE A 22 -9.82 11.66 0.88
C PHE A 22 -10.96 11.28 1.83
N GLU A 23 -11.71 10.25 1.47
CA GLU A 23 -12.76 9.69 2.30
C GLU A 23 -12.65 8.16 2.34
N LEU A 24 -12.69 7.59 3.55
CA LEU A 24 -12.74 6.14 3.71
C LEU A 24 -14.05 5.58 3.15
N PRO A 25 -14.02 4.45 2.43
CA PRO A 25 -15.24 3.73 2.08
C PRO A 25 -16.09 3.43 3.32
N PRO A 26 -17.43 3.58 3.24
CA PRO A 26 -18.32 3.26 4.35
C PRO A 26 -18.08 1.84 4.85
N LYS A 27 -18.05 1.69 6.17
CA LYS A 27 -17.88 0.37 6.81
C LYS A 27 -19.17 -0.42 6.73
N ASN A 28 -19.06 -1.72 6.44
CA ASN A 28 -20.16 -2.65 6.60
C ASN A 28 -20.43 -2.93 8.08
N ASP A 29 -21.63 -3.40 8.41
CA ASP A 29 -22.04 -3.73 9.78
C ASP A 29 -21.19 -4.84 10.40
N ASN A 30 -20.57 -5.66 9.58
CA ASN A 30 -19.67 -6.73 10.00
C ASN A 30 -18.54 -6.93 8.98
N ASN A 31 -17.54 -7.74 9.36
CA ASN A 31 -16.37 -8.02 8.52
C ASN A 31 -16.35 -9.47 7.98
N ARG A 32 -17.48 -10.17 7.99
CA ARG A 32 -17.52 -11.63 7.78
C ARG A 32 -16.94 -12.05 6.44
N ARG A 33 -17.27 -11.33 5.38
CA ARG A 33 -16.90 -11.67 4.02
C ARG A 33 -15.44 -11.38 3.75
N ALA A 34 -14.96 -10.21 4.13
CA ALA A 34 -13.55 -9.83 4.02
C ALA A 34 -12.67 -10.73 4.90
N TYR A 35 -13.11 -11.03 6.12
CA TYR A 35 -12.40 -11.92 7.02
C TYR A 35 -12.30 -13.34 6.47
N ALA A 36 -13.42 -13.92 6.02
CA ALA A 36 -13.45 -15.25 5.42
C ALA A 36 -12.59 -15.32 4.15
N TYR A 37 -12.63 -14.29 3.32
CA TYR A 37 -11.78 -14.20 2.13
C TYR A 37 -10.30 -14.26 2.49
N LEU A 38 -9.85 -13.43 3.41
CA LEU A 38 -8.44 -13.37 3.80
C LEU A 38 -7.99 -14.66 4.52
N LEU A 39 -8.84 -15.21 5.39
CA LEU A 39 -8.53 -16.43 6.13
C LEU A 39 -8.52 -17.66 5.22
N ASN A 40 -9.61 -17.90 4.48
CA ASN A 40 -9.83 -19.17 3.78
C ASN A 40 -9.29 -19.18 2.35
N LYS A 41 -9.46 -18.05 1.61
CA LYS A 41 -9.02 -17.98 0.21
C LYS A 41 -7.56 -17.55 0.10
N ARG A 42 -7.09 -16.70 1.01
CA ARG A 42 -5.71 -16.19 0.98
C ARG A 42 -4.78 -16.84 2.01
N GLY A 43 -5.32 -17.68 2.89
CA GLY A 43 -4.53 -18.45 3.85
C GLY A 43 -3.84 -17.61 4.94
N ILE A 44 -4.33 -16.39 5.18
CA ILE A 44 -3.74 -15.51 6.19
C ILE A 44 -4.02 -16.07 7.60
N ASN A 45 -3.00 -16.08 8.44
CA ASN A 45 -3.11 -16.59 9.80
C ASN A 45 -4.17 -15.83 10.61
N ARG A 46 -5.03 -16.57 11.35
CA ARG A 46 -6.13 -16.03 12.14
C ARG A 46 -5.68 -15.00 13.19
N GLU A 47 -4.59 -15.27 13.88
CA GLU A 47 -4.08 -14.38 14.94
C GLU A 47 -3.59 -13.04 14.34
N VAL A 48 -2.93 -13.11 13.19
CA VAL A 48 -2.51 -11.93 12.43
C VAL A 48 -3.72 -11.12 11.99
N LEU A 49 -4.71 -11.75 11.37
CA LEU A 49 -5.95 -11.07 10.95
C LEU A 49 -6.66 -10.38 12.10
N ASN A 50 -6.80 -11.07 13.23
CA ASN A 50 -7.47 -10.51 14.41
C ASN A 50 -6.82 -9.19 14.84
N VAL A 51 -5.50 -9.08 14.81
CA VAL A 51 -4.81 -7.82 15.14
C VAL A 51 -5.18 -6.71 14.18
N PHE A 52 -5.10 -6.96 12.87
CA PHE A 52 -5.36 -5.94 11.86
C PHE A 52 -6.83 -5.50 11.81
N PHE A 53 -7.78 -6.42 12.03
CA PHE A 53 -9.20 -6.08 12.15
C PHE A 53 -9.50 -5.33 13.45
N TYR A 54 -8.93 -5.77 14.58
CA TYR A 54 -9.12 -5.12 15.88
C TYR A 54 -8.58 -3.69 15.92
N THR A 55 -7.43 -3.46 15.29
CA THR A 55 -6.82 -2.11 15.20
C THR A 55 -7.49 -1.21 14.15
N GLY A 56 -8.46 -1.73 13.39
CA GLY A 56 -9.14 -1.01 12.33
C GLY A 56 -8.25 -0.69 11.13
N LEU A 57 -7.14 -1.40 10.97
CA LEU A 57 -6.28 -1.32 9.78
C LEU A 57 -6.85 -2.13 8.61
N ILE A 58 -7.75 -3.08 8.90
CA ILE A 58 -8.52 -3.80 7.89
C ILE A 58 -9.99 -3.78 8.31
N TYR A 59 -10.87 -3.55 7.34
CA TYR A 59 -12.31 -3.69 7.54
C TYR A 59 -13.00 -4.08 6.21
N GLU A 60 -14.29 -4.42 6.27
CA GLU A 60 -15.13 -4.69 5.11
C GLU A 60 -15.91 -3.44 4.73
N SER A 61 -15.88 -3.04 3.45
CA SER A 61 -16.69 -1.92 2.98
C SER A 61 -18.16 -2.34 2.80
N ALA A 62 -19.08 -1.40 3.04
CA ALA A 62 -20.50 -1.59 2.79
C ALA A 62 -20.76 -1.83 1.30
N ASP A 63 -20.06 -1.08 0.43
CA ASP A 63 -20.13 -1.23 -1.01
C ASP A 63 -19.28 -2.43 -1.46
N TYR A 64 -19.90 -3.36 -2.18
CA TYR A 64 -19.26 -4.54 -2.78
C TYR A 64 -18.53 -5.46 -1.80
N HIS A 65 -18.60 -5.23 -0.49
CA HIS A 65 -17.94 -6.04 0.54
C HIS A 65 -16.43 -6.24 0.30
N ASN A 66 -15.75 -5.21 -0.17
CA ASN A 66 -14.31 -5.26 -0.38
C ASN A 66 -13.56 -5.33 0.96
N ALA A 67 -12.43 -6.03 0.98
CA ALA A 67 -11.44 -5.86 2.04
C ALA A 67 -10.75 -4.50 1.82
N VAL A 68 -10.80 -3.62 2.83
CA VAL A 68 -10.19 -2.29 2.83
C VAL A 68 -8.99 -2.30 3.76
N PHE A 69 -7.82 -1.95 3.21
CA PHE A 69 -6.54 -1.86 3.93
C PHE A 69 -6.22 -0.39 4.15
N VAL A 70 -6.19 0.03 5.40
CA VAL A 70 -6.10 1.45 5.80
C VAL A 70 -4.66 1.83 6.12
N GLY A 71 -4.22 2.94 5.57
CA GLY A 71 -2.99 3.61 5.96
C GLY A 71 -3.27 4.84 6.80
N LYS A 72 -2.54 4.99 7.91
CA LYS A 72 -2.72 6.09 8.86
C LYS A 72 -1.45 6.94 8.94
N ASN A 73 -1.62 8.24 9.11
CA ASN A 73 -0.52 9.15 9.40
C ASN A 73 -0.08 9.04 10.89
N PRO A 74 0.99 9.73 11.32
CA PRO A 74 1.48 9.67 12.70
C PRO A 74 0.46 10.11 13.75
N GLU A 75 -0.52 10.93 13.39
CA GLU A 75 -1.61 11.40 14.24
C GLU A 75 -2.73 10.34 14.37
N GLY A 76 -2.58 9.18 13.72
CA GLY A 76 -3.56 8.10 13.72
C GLY A 76 -4.76 8.32 12.80
N VAL A 77 -4.73 9.39 11.98
CA VAL A 77 -5.78 9.71 11.01
C VAL A 77 -5.59 8.86 9.75
N ALA A 78 -6.68 8.27 9.25
CA ALA A 78 -6.66 7.55 8.00
C ALA A 78 -6.49 8.52 6.82
N VAL A 79 -5.48 8.32 6.01
CA VAL A 79 -5.15 9.16 4.84
C VAL A 79 -4.90 8.35 3.57
N HIS A 80 -4.94 7.04 3.67
CA HIS A 80 -4.81 6.12 2.55
C HIS A 80 -5.71 4.91 2.74
N ALA A 81 -6.26 4.38 1.67
CA ALA A 81 -6.94 3.09 1.69
C ALA A 81 -6.76 2.35 0.36
N HIS A 82 -6.44 1.07 0.46
CA HIS A 82 -6.40 0.13 -0.66
C HIS A 82 -7.56 -0.85 -0.56
N LYS A 83 -8.25 -1.10 -1.66
CA LYS A 83 -9.40 -2.02 -1.73
C LYS A 83 -9.05 -3.29 -2.49
N ARG A 84 -9.56 -4.42 -2.02
CA ARG A 84 -9.48 -5.71 -2.70
C ARG A 84 -10.85 -6.38 -2.73
N GLY A 85 -11.32 -6.75 -3.91
CA GLY A 85 -12.55 -7.49 -4.08
C GLY A 85 -12.49 -8.87 -3.40
N THR A 86 -13.56 -9.25 -2.71
CA THR A 86 -13.66 -10.50 -1.95
C THR A 86 -14.49 -11.58 -2.66
N GLY A 87 -15.14 -11.26 -3.79
CA GLY A 87 -15.89 -12.21 -4.60
C GLY A 87 -15.01 -13.30 -5.19
N SER A 88 -15.61 -14.46 -5.50
CA SER A 88 -14.88 -15.63 -6.02
C SER A 88 -14.11 -15.32 -7.30
N GLU A 89 -14.74 -14.57 -8.21
CA GLU A 89 -14.19 -14.18 -9.51
C GLU A 89 -13.63 -12.76 -9.52
N SER A 90 -13.61 -12.06 -8.37
CA SER A 90 -13.16 -10.67 -8.32
C SER A 90 -11.65 -10.57 -8.44
N THR A 91 -11.20 -9.85 -9.45
CA THR A 91 -9.80 -9.41 -9.63
C THR A 91 -9.59 -7.96 -9.20
N PHE A 92 -10.66 -7.28 -8.72
CA PHE A 92 -10.63 -5.87 -8.39
C PHE A 92 -9.59 -5.58 -7.29
N LYS A 93 -8.73 -4.61 -7.58
CA LYS A 93 -7.80 -3.98 -6.64
C LYS A 93 -7.61 -2.52 -7.01
N GLY A 94 -7.50 -1.63 -6.05
CA GLY A 94 -7.27 -0.22 -6.32
C GLY A 94 -7.24 0.63 -5.06
N ASN A 95 -6.62 1.79 -5.16
CA ASN A 95 -6.61 2.77 -4.09
C ASN A 95 -7.88 3.63 -4.13
N VAL A 96 -8.26 4.12 -2.97
CA VAL A 96 -9.31 5.15 -2.85
C VAL A 96 -8.75 6.47 -3.39
N ASP A 97 -9.60 7.25 -4.05
CA ASP A 97 -9.23 8.55 -4.59
C ASP A 97 -8.62 9.45 -3.50
N SER A 98 -7.64 10.26 -3.87
CA SER A 98 -6.92 11.16 -2.97
C SER A 98 -6.20 10.51 -1.80
N SER A 99 -5.94 9.20 -1.87
CA SER A 99 -5.09 8.50 -0.91
C SER A 99 -3.66 9.05 -0.94
N ASP A 100 -3.08 9.31 0.24
CA ASP A 100 -1.68 9.73 0.36
C ASP A 100 -0.74 8.52 0.29
N PRO A 101 0.06 8.37 -0.78
CA PRO A 101 0.92 7.21 -0.98
C PRO A 101 2.06 7.10 0.05
N ARG A 102 2.37 8.17 0.77
CA ARG A 102 3.37 8.16 1.84
C ARG A 102 2.94 7.32 3.04
N TYR A 103 1.65 7.09 3.19
CA TYR A 103 1.05 6.35 4.29
C TYR A 103 0.21 5.19 3.79
N SER A 104 0.64 4.51 2.73
CA SER A 104 -0.03 3.29 2.29
C SER A 104 -0.04 2.23 3.40
N PHE A 105 -0.77 1.14 3.23
CA PHE A 105 -0.95 0.12 4.27
C PHE A 105 0.38 -0.32 4.89
N HIS A 106 0.55 -0.15 6.20
CA HIS A 106 1.80 -0.41 6.90
C HIS A 106 1.58 -0.78 8.37
N TRP A 107 2.62 -1.33 8.97
CA TRP A 107 2.77 -1.59 10.40
C TRP A 107 4.13 -1.08 10.86
N ILE A 108 4.17 -0.34 11.98
CA ILE A 108 5.42 0.17 12.57
C ILE A 108 5.74 -0.65 13.82
N GLY A 109 6.88 -1.31 13.79
CA GLY A 109 7.48 -2.01 14.93
C GLY A 109 8.62 -1.22 15.55
N ARG A 110 9.33 -1.84 16.50
CA ARG A 110 10.43 -1.21 17.25
C ARG A 110 11.81 -1.70 16.83
N SER A 111 11.91 -2.68 15.92
CA SER A 111 13.20 -3.16 15.44
C SER A 111 13.79 -2.21 14.39
N ASN A 112 15.06 -2.42 14.08
CA ASN A 112 15.78 -1.68 13.04
C ASN A 112 15.47 -2.16 11.61
N ARG A 113 14.44 -2.99 11.40
CA ARG A 113 14.17 -3.64 10.12
C ARG A 113 12.78 -3.30 9.58
N VAL A 114 12.71 -3.01 8.29
CA VAL A 114 11.46 -2.84 7.53
C VAL A 114 11.43 -3.79 6.34
N TYR A 115 10.25 -4.36 6.09
CA TYR A 115 9.95 -5.19 4.93
C TYR A 115 8.98 -4.45 4.01
N LEU A 116 9.30 -4.35 2.71
CA LEU A 116 8.46 -3.73 1.69
C LEU A 116 7.90 -4.77 0.74
N PHE A 117 6.59 -4.74 0.54
CA PHE A 117 5.82 -5.62 -0.34
C PHE A 117 5.09 -4.82 -1.43
N GLU A 118 4.70 -5.48 -2.51
CA GLU A 118 3.91 -4.87 -3.57
C GLU A 118 2.46 -4.63 -3.12
N ALA A 119 1.84 -5.60 -2.45
CA ALA A 119 0.44 -5.54 -2.04
C ALA A 119 0.23 -5.91 -0.55
N PRO A 120 -0.87 -5.44 0.07
CA PRO A 120 -1.21 -5.76 1.45
C PRO A 120 -1.33 -7.27 1.73
N ILE A 121 -1.84 -8.05 0.77
CA ILE A 121 -2.02 -9.50 0.94
C ILE A 121 -0.66 -10.19 1.02
N ASP A 122 0.33 -9.78 0.24
CA ASP A 122 1.67 -10.35 0.26
C ASP A 122 2.36 -10.07 1.60
N MET A 123 2.22 -8.84 2.11
CA MET A 123 2.65 -8.46 3.45
C MET A 123 2.02 -9.35 4.52
N LEU A 124 0.71 -9.54 4.51
CA LEU A 124 0.00 -10.37 5.48
C LEU A 124 0.38 -11.85 5.37
N SER A 125 0.59 -12.35 4.14
CA SER A 125 1.04 -13.73 3.88
C SER A 125 2.43 -13.96 4.47
N PHE A 126 3.35 -13.04 4.24
CA PHE A 126 4.70 -13.09 4.83
C PHE A 126 4.65 -13.09 6.35
N ILE A 127 3.89 -12.18 6.96
CA ILE A 127 3.71 -12.12 8.42
C ILE A 127 3.14 -13.44 8.96
N SER A 128 2.19 -14.05 8.22
CA SER A 128 1.57 -15.32 8.60
C SER A 128 2.56 -16.49 8.63
N LEU A 129 3.50 -16.50 7.68
CA LEU A 129 4.57 -17.50 7.60
C LEU A 129 5.67 -17.28 8.64
N HIS A 130 5.89 -16.03 9.05
CA HIS A 130 6.93 -15.59 9.98
C HIS A 130 6.31 -14.94 11.23
N LYS A 131 5.30 -15.60 11.82
CA LYS A 131 4.47 -15.00 12.88
C LYS A 131 5.18 -14.78 14.21
N GLU A 132 6.33 -15.39 14.44
CA GLU A 132 7.08 -15.23 15.68
C GLU A 132 7.62 -13.80 15.80
N ASN A 133 7.20 -13.11 16.86
CA ASN A 133 7.65 -11.73 17.14
C ASN A 133 7.42 -10.71 15.98
N TRP A 134 6.52 -11.02 15.04
CA TRP A 134 6.30 -10.16 13.86
C TRP A 134 6.02 -8.70 14.22
N ARG A 135 5.31 -8.44 15.31
CA ARG A 135 4.98 -7.07 15.75
C ARG A 135 6.20 -6.20 16.06
N ARG A 136 7.37 -6.81 16.23
CA ARG A 136 8.62 -6.06 16.47
C ARG A 136 9.17 -5.42 15.21
N HIS A 137 8.87 -5.97 14.04
CA HIS A 137 9.37 -5.46 12.77
C HIS A 137 8.39 -4.47 12.15
N SER A 138 8.90 -3.67 11.22
CA SER A 138 8.09 -2.76 10.42
C SER A 138 7.80 -3.38 9.05
N TYR A 139 6.61 -3.12 8.54
CA TYR A 139 6.15 -3.66 7.26
C TYR A 139 5.39 -2.59 6.49
N ALA A 140 5.55 -2.55 5.18
CA ALA A 140 4.81 -1.65 4.31
C ALA A 140 4.40 -2.34 3.01
N ALA A 141 3.27 -1.95 2.45
CA ALA A 141 2.82 -2.35 1.13
C ALA A 141 2.77 -1.13 0.21
N ALA A 142 3.40 -1.22 -0.96
CA ALA A 142 3.44 -0.14 -1.95
C ALA A 142 2.07 0.20 -2.54
N CYS A 143 1.12 -0.75 -2.56
CA CYS A 143 -0.25 -0.56 -3.03
C CYS A 143 -0.34 0.06 -4.45
N CYS A 144 0.52 -0.37 -5.37
CA CYS A 144 0.60 0.12 -6.75
C CYS A 144 1.04 1.60 -6.91
N VAL A 145 1.47 2.28 -5.84
CA VAL A 145 1.84 3.73 -5.88
C VAL A 145 3.33 3.99 -5.65
N GLY A 146 4.13 2.93 -5.63
CA GLY A 146 5.59 3.04 -5.53
C GLY A 146 6.12 2.97 -4.10
N ASP A 147 7.29 3.54 -3.88
CA ASP A 147 8.13 3.37 -2.70
C ASP A 147 8.01 4.51 -1.67
N GLN A 148 7.08 5.43 -1.87
CA GLN A 148 6.94 6.62 -1.01
C GLN A 148 6.70 6.27 0.47
N VAL A 149 5.95 5.19 0.74
CA VAL A 149 5.72 4.71 2.11
C VAL A 149 7.02 4.29 2.78
N LEU A 150 7.92 3.62 2.07
CA LEU A 150 9.23 3.21 2.59
C LEU A 150 10.05 4.44 2.98
N PHE A 151 10.20 5.42 2.08
CA PHE A 151 10.97 6.63 2.37
C PHE A 151 10.38 7.43 3.52
N GLN A 152 9.05 7.52 3.61
CA GLN A 152 8.40 8.17 4.74
C GLN A 152 8.69 7.43 6.06
N MET A 153 8.65 6.10 6.06
CA MET A 153 8.97 5.30 7.25
C MET A 153 10.43 5.46 7.68
N LEU A 154 11.37 5.45 6.74
CA LEU A 154 12.79 5.67 7.03
C LEU A 154 13.06 7.06 7.60
N LYS A 155 12.42 8.09 7.04
CA LYS A 155 12.50 9.46 7.54
C LYS A 155 11.94 9.60 8.96
N ALA A 156 10.80 8.97 9.23
CA ALA A 156 10.12 9.04 10.53
C ALA A 156 10.76 8.17 11.60
N ASN A 157 11.52 7.13 11.21
CA ASN A 157 12.12 6.15 12.11
C ASN A 157 13.62 5.96 11.83
N PRO A 158 14.48 6.87 12.31
CA PRO A 158 15.94 6.83 12.03
C PRO A 158 16.63 5.57 12.55
N ASN A 159 16.00 4.80 13.42
CA ASN A 159 16.53 3.53 13.92
C ASN A 159 16.44 2.38 12.89
N ILE A 160 15.70 2.57 11.80
CA ILE A 160 15.63 1.56 10.73
C ILE A 160 16.90 1.68 9.88
N ASP A 161 17.72 0.66 9.91
CA ASP A 161 18.97 0.56 9.15
C ASP A 161 18.93 -0.59 8.11
N THR A 162 17.94 -1.45 8.18
CA THR A 162 17.83 -2.62 7.31
C THR A 162 16.51 -2.62 6.56
N VAL A 163 16.58 -2.60 5.23
CA VAL A 163 15.42 -2.68 4.32
C VAL A 163 15.42 -4.02 3.61
N CYS A 164 14.34 -4.78 3.74
CA CYS A 164 14.11 -6.03 3.05
C CYS A 164 13.07 -5.83 1.93
N LEU A 165 13.48 -5.94 0.69
CA LEU A 165 12.60 -5.79 -0.47
C LEU A 165 11.99 -7.16 -0.81
N CYS A 166 10.68 -7.27 -0.65
CA CYS A 166 9.87 -8.47 -0.90
C CYS A 166 8.88 -8.21 -2.04
N MET A 167 9.39 -7.66 -3.14
CA MET A 167 8.61 -7.38 -4.34
C MET A 167 8.51 -8.62 -5.22
N ASP A 168 7.48 -8.67 -6.08
CA ASP A 168 7.32 -9.76 -7.02
C ASP A 168 8.55 -9.90 -7.95
N ASN A 169 8.88 -11.12 -8.32
CA ASN A 169 10.04 -11.42 -9.18
C ASN A 169 9.70 -11.28 -10.67
N ASP A 170 8.86 -10.31 -11.01
CA ASP A 170 8.60 -9.91 -12.38
C ASP A 170 9.46 -8.71 -12.80
N THR A 171 9.33 -8.27 -14.06
CA THR A 171 10.11 -7.15 -14.60
C THR A 171 9.87 -5.85 -13.83
N ALA A 172 8.64 -5.59 -13.38
CA ALA A 172 8.28 -4.38 -12.64
C ALA A 172 8.87 -4.40 -11.23
N GLY A 173 8.76 -5.54 -10.52
CA GLY A 173 9.33 -5.74 -9.18
C GLY A 173 10.86 -5.67 -9.19
N GLN A 174 11.51 -6.26 -10.19
CA GLN A 174 12.96 -6.16 -10.35
C GLN A 174 13.42 -4.72 -10.63
N ALA A 175 12.68 -3.97 -11.45
CA ALA A 175 12.98 -2.56 -11.71
C ALA A 175 12.79 -1.70 -10.44
N ALA A 176 11.74 -1.96 -9.65
CA ALA A 176 11.50 -1.30 -8.38
C ALA A 176 12.61 -1.59 -7.37
N ASN A 177 13.01 -2.86 -7.22
CA ASN A 177 14.12 -3.28 -6.36
C ASN A 177 15.42 -2.55 -6.73
N LYS A 178 15.76 -2.53 -8.02
CA LYS A 178 16.96 -1.85 -8.53
C LYS A 178 16.93 -0.36 -8.22
N ARG A 179 15.79 0.30 -8.44
CA ARG A 179 15.62 1.73 -8.17
C ARG A 179 15.81 2.04 -6.69
N ILE A 180 15.15 1.29 -5.80
CA ILE A 180 15.24 1.47 -4.35
C ILE A 180 16.68 1.25 -3.87
N CYS A 181 17.34 0.18 -4.32
CA CYS A 181 18.74 -0.07 -3.99
C CYS A 181 19.64 1.09 -4.41
N LEU A 182 19.47 1.65 -5.62
CA LEU A 182 20.26 2.79 -6.08
C LEU A 182 20.05 4.04 -5.23
N LEU A 183 18.81 4.32 -4.83
CA LEU A 183 18.49 5.49 -4.00
C LEU A 183 19.00 5.34 -2.57
N TYR A 184 19.00 4.12 -2.02
CA TYR A 184 19.41 3.86 -0.63
C TYR A 184 20.92 3.74 -0.46
N THR A 185 21.64 3.25 -1.50
CA THR A 185 23.10 3.09 -1.47
C THR A 185 23.87 4.32 -1.98
N SER A 186 23.19 5.33 -2.52
CA SER A 186 23.82 6.59 -2.87
C SER A 186 24.31 7.28 -1.60
N PRO A 187 25.60 7.58 -1.45
CA PRO A 187 26.09 8.31 -0.29
C PRO A 187 25.37 9.66 -0.25
N SER A 188 24.65 9.93 0.86
CA SER A 188 24.18 11.27 1.14
C SER A 188 25.38 12.20 1.10
N PRO A 189 25.33 13.33 0.39
CA PRO A 189 26.35 14.34 0.55
C PRO A 189 26.35 14.73 2.03
N ARG A 190 27.39 14.36 2.73
CA ARG A 190 27.65 14.89 4.08
C ARG A 190 28.26 16.23 3.88
N ASP A 191 27.49 17.27 4.18
CA ASP A 191 28.04 18.59 4.47
C ASP A 191 28.88 18.56 5.74
#